data_07e24cdbc169993bac60cc6933070099
#
_entry.id   07e24cdbc169993bac60cc6933070099
#
_cell.length_a   1.000
_cell.length_b   1.000
_cell.length_c   1.000
_cell.angle_alpha   90.00
_cell.angle_beta   90.00
_cell.angle_gamma   90.00
#
_symmetry.space_group_name_H-M   'P 1'
#
loop_
_entity.id
_entity.type
_entity.pdbx_description
1 polymer ?
#
loop_
_entity_poly.entity_id
_entity_poly.type
_entity_poly.pdbx_seq_one_letter_code
_entity_poly.pdbx_strand_id
1 'polypeptide(L)'
;MAVGAVSLAATLSMLRADRTFVGGDRIGLLEAIGRSGSISGAAREVGISYKTAWDAVDAMNNTAEKALVLRAVGGVGGGGTILTEHGKETIRLYRVLQGEHQRFIGRLEGRLGDVGRLYSLLRRVSMRVSARNVFLGTVKEVRKGAVSTEVTLALQGGEILCAVITNESARVLGVKPGMEAYAFFKASAVILGKDLDNAKVSARNLLRGTVSRIVHGPVNAEVAISLQGGAVLTAIVTEESAKRLLLADGDPVCALVKASSVILGLDA
;
A
#
# COMPACT_ATOMS: atom_id res chain seq x y z
N MET A 1 -13.64 12.85 2.00
CA MET A 1 -13.86 11.95 0.85
C MET A 1 -13.67 10.55 1.39
N ALA A 2 -14.60 9.64 1.14
CA ALA A 2 -14.45 8.26 1.56
C ALA A 2 -13.18 7.70 0.88
N VAL A 3 -12.31 7.08 1.66
CA VAL A 3 -11.18 6.29 1.12
C VAL A 3 -11.78 5.31 0.14
N GLY A 4 -11.40 5.40 -1.15
CA GLY A 4 -11.92 4.51 -2.17
C GLY A 4 -11.71 3.06 -1.76
N ALA A 5 -12.75 2.24 -1.92
CA ALA A 5 -12.69 0.82 -1.60
C ALA A 5 -11.50 0.20 -2.36
N VAL A 6 -10.57 -0.42 -1.64
CA VAL A 6 -9.46 -1.16 -2.23
C VAL A 6 -10.01 -2.49 -2.72
N SER A 7 -9.82 -2.80 -4.00
CA SER A 7 -10.20 -4.06 -4.63
C SER A 7 -8.99 -4.80 -5.17
N LEU A 8 -9.07 -6.13 -5.23
CA LEU A 8 -8.07 -6.95 -5.89
C LEU A 8 -8.31 -6.92 -7.41
N ALA A 9 -7.26 -6.58 -8.15
CA ALA A 9 -7.24 -6.74 -9.60
C ALA A 9 -6.08 -7.65 -9.98
N ALA A 10 -6.34 -8.59 -10.88
CA ALA A 10 -5.30 -9.43 -11.44
C ALA A 10 -5.48 -9.53 -12.95
N THR A 11 -4.38 -9.55 -13.67
CA THR A 11 -4.39 -9.60 -15.13
C THR A 11 -4.10 -11.03 -15.60
N LEU A 12 -4.97 -11.56 -16.48
CA LEU A 12 -4.77 -12.85 -17.13
C LEU A 12 -3.99 -12.65 -18.42
N SER A 13 -2.90 -13.38 -18.59
CA SER A 13 -2.14 -13.44 -19.83
C SER A 13 -1.79 -14.88 -20.15
N MET A 14 -1.92 -15.27 -21.42
CA MET A 14 -1.44 -16.57 -21.92
C MET A 14 -0.06 -16.38 -22.51
N LEU A 15 0.91 -17.20 -22.09
CA LEU A 15 2.29 -17.15 -22.52
C LEU A 15 2.60 -18.33 -23.42
N ARG A 16 3.48 -18.12 -24.40
CA ARG A 16 4.12 -19.18 -25.18
C ARG A 16 5.61 -18.87 -25.28
N ALA A 17 6.47 -19.79 -24.85
CA ALA A 17 7.92 -19.60 -24.77
C ALA A 17 8.29 -18.28 -24.05
N ASP A 18 7.72 -18.06 -22.85
CA ASP A 18 7.92 -16.89 -21.99
C ASP A 18 7.55 -15.53 -22.60
N ARG A 19 6.89 -15.52 -23.74
CA ARG A 19 6.35 -14.30 -24.37
C ARG A 19 4.83 -14.28 -24.27
N THR A 20 4.29 -13.11 -24.02
CA THR A 20 2.83 -12.93 -24.00
C THR A 20 2.28 -13.22 -25.39
N PHE A 21 1.54 -14.35 -25.50
CA PHE A 21 0.83 -14.73 -26.70
C PHE A 21 -0.47 -13.95 -26.82
N VAL A 22 -1.33 -14.02 -25.78
CA VAL A 22 -2.62 -13.34 -25.73
C VAL A 22 -2.82 -12.76 -24.33
N GLY A 23 -3.32 -11.54 -24.25
CA GLY A 23 -3.76 -10.84 -23.05
C GLY A 23 -5.01 -10.03 -23.35
N GLY A 24 -5.58 -9.36 -22.36
CA GLY A 24 -6.84 -8.62 -22.51
C GLY A 24 -6.85 -7.65 -23.68
N ASP A 25 -5.77 -6.88 -23.87
CA ASP A 25 -5.64 -5.89 -24.95
C ASP A 25 -5.63 -6.55 -26.35
N ARG A 26 -4.93 -7.69 -26.49
CA ARG A 26 -4.87 -8.43 -27.75
C ARG A 26 -6.19 -9.10 -28.09
N ILE A 27 -6.90 -9.63 -27.08
CA ILE A 27 -8.26 -10.15 -27.25
C ILE A 27 -9.21 -9.03 -27.65
N GLY A 28 -9.16 -7.88 -27.00
CA GLY A 28 -9.95 -6.70 -27.39
C GLY A 28 -9.72 -6.30 -28.84
N LEU A 29 -8.47 -6.34 -29.30
CA LEU A 29 -8.13 -6.06 -30.70
C LEU A 29 -8.71 -7.14 -31.65
N LEU A 30 -8.62 -8.41 -31.33
CA LEU A 30 -9.21 -9.49 -32.15
C LEU A 30 -10.74 -9.36 -32.25
N GLU A 31 -11.41 -9.05 -31.14
CA GLU A 31 -12.86 -8.78 -31.13
C GLU A 31 -13.24 -7.59 -32.00
N ALA A 32 -12.47 -6.48 -31.88
CA ALA A 32 -12.68 -5.29 -32.71
C ALA A 32 -12.46 -5.57 -34.20
N ILE A 33 -11.48 -6.42 -34.55
CA ILE A 33 -11.30 -6.90 -35.94
C ILE A 33 -12.52 -7.69 -36.40
N GLY A 34 -13.04 -8.57 -35.55
CA GLY A 34 -14.24 -9.36 -35.87
C GLY A 34 -15.47 -8.49 -36.14
N ARG A 35 -15.60 -7.35 -35.46
CA ARG A 35 -16.71 -6.38 -35.66
C ARG A 35 -16.49 -5.46 -36.84
N SER A 36 -15.31 -4.89 -36.98
CA SER A 36 -15.03 -3.84 -37.98
C SER A 36 -14.61 -4.37 -39.35
N GLY A 37 -14.20 -5.64 -39.45
CA GLY A 37 -13.67 -6.25 -40.66
C GLY A 37 -12.36 -5.61 -41.17
N SER A 38 -11.68 -4.80 -40.34
CA SER A 38 -10.43 -4.14 -40.72
C SER A 38 -9.53 -3.85 -39.53
N ILE A 39 -8.18 -3.97 -39.70
CA ILE A 39 -7.21 -3.59 -38.67
C ILE A 39 -7.28 -2.10 -38.34
N SER A 40 -7.53 -1.25 -39.37
CA SER A 40 -7.64 0.20 -39.19
C SER A 40 -8.87 0.60 -38.35
N GLY A 41 -10.02 -0.05 -38.58
CA GLY A 41 -11.24 0.15 -37.82
C GLY A 41 -11.05 -0.33 -36.37
N ALA A 42 -10.49 -1.52 -36.20
CA ALA A 42 -10.19 -2.09 -34.89
C ALA A 42 -9.21 -1.24 -34.08
N ALA A 43 -8.13 -0.75 -34.69
CA ALA A 43 -7.15 0.13 -34.04
C ALA A 43 -7.81 1.39 -33.47
N ARG A 44 -8.69 2.03 -34.23
CA ARG A 44 -9.46 3.21 -33.79
C ARG A 44 -10.39 2.87 -32.62
N GLU A 45 -11.06 1.71 -32.68
CA GLU A 45 -12.00 1.27 -31.65
C GLU A 45 -11.30 1.02 -30.31
N VAL A 46 -10.10 0.40 -30.34
CA VAL A 46 -9.33 0.10 -29.11
C VAL A 46 -8.36 1.20 -28.70
N GLY A 47 -8.31 2.32 -29.44
CA GLY A 47 -7.52 3.50 -29.07
C GLY A 47 -6.01 3.36 -29.28
N ILE A 48 -5.54 2.56 -30.24
CA ILE A 48 -4.11 2.38 -30.56
C ILE A 48 -3.78 2.80 -31.99
N SER A 49 -2.51 3.00 -32.30
CA SER A 49 -2.08 3.30 -33.66
C SER A 49 -2.29 2.10 -34.59
N TYR A 50 -2.53 2.39 -35.89
CA TYR A 50 -2.60 1.34 -36.91
C TYR A 50 -1.35 0.45 -36.93
N LYS A 51 -0.16 1.06 -36.79
CA LYS A 51 1.11 0.32 -36.73
C LYS A 51 1.14 -0.64 -35.54
N THR A 52 0.74 -0.17 -34.36
CA THR A 52 0.70 -1.00 -33.14
C THR A 52 -0.27 -2.18 -33.29
N ALA A 53 -1.45 -1.93 -33.88
CA ALA A 53 -2.44 -2.98 -34.14
C ALA A 53 -1.91 -4.02 -35.14
N TRP A 54 -1.23 -3.54 -36.18
CA TRP A 54 -0.65 -4.38 -37.21
C TRP A 54 0.45 -5.28 -36.65
N ASP A 55 1.40 -4.69 -35.90
CA ASP A 55 2.49 -5.42 -35.23
C ASP A 55 1.95 -6.47 -34.23
N ALA A 56 0.86 -6.14 -33.52
CA ALA A 56 0.19 -7.05 -32.58
C ALA A 56 -0.45 -8.25 -33.31
N VAL A 57 -1.13 -8.01 -34.44
CA VAL A 57 -1.75 -9.08 -35.24
C VAL A 57 -0.68 -10.00 -35.83
N ASP A 58 0.41 -9.46 -36.34
CA ASP A 58 1.51 -10.27 -36.86
C ASP A 58 2.17 -11.10 -35.76
N ALA A 59 2.44 -10.49 -34.61
CA ALA A 59 2.99 -11.21 -33.47
C ALA A 59 2.09 -12.37 -33.01
N MET A 60 0.77 -12.16 -32.97
CA MET A 60 -0.18 -13.20 -32.63
C MET A 60 -0.21 -14.33 -33.68
N ASN A 61 -0.31 -13.98 -34.96
CA ASN A 61 -0.30 -14.97 -36.05
C ASN A 61 0.99 -15.78 -36.09
N ASN A 62 2.13 -15.14 -35.90
CA ASN A 62 3.44 -15.80 -35.89
C ASN A 62 3.65 -16.74 -34.70
N THR A 63 2.90 -16.54 -33.62
CA THR A 63 3.01 -17.33 -32.39
C THR A 63 1.93 -18.41 -32.31
N ALA A 64 0.80 -18.26 -33.02
CA ALA A 64 -0.29 -19.22 -33.05
C ALA A 64 0.04 -20.44 -33.89
N GLU A 65 -0.62 -21.58 -33.64
CA GLU A 65 -0.52 -22.79 -34.49
C GLU A 65 -1.17 -22.58 -35.87
N LYS A 66 -2.24 -21.82 -35.89
CA LYS A 66 -2.98 -21.41 -37.10
C LYS A 66 -3.24 -19.92 -37.00
N ALA A 67 -3.21 -19.24 -38.15
CA ALA A 67 -3.49 -17.81 -38.17
C ALA A 67 -4.82 -17.48 -37.50
N LEU A 68 -4.80 -16.50 -36.61
CA LEU A 68 -6.01 -15.99 -35.93
C LEU A 68 -6.77 -15.00 -36.81
N VAL A 69 -6.03 -14.32 -37.69
CA VAL A 69 -6.52 -13.27 -38.58
C VAL A 69 -5.97 -13.49 -39.98
N LEU A 70 -6.82 -13.45 -40.96
CA LEU A 70 -6.43 -13.47 -42.39
C LEU A 70 -6.71 -12.11 -43.01
N ARG A 71 -5.83 -11.69 -43.91
CA ARG A 71 -5.99 -10.50 -44.74
C ARG A 71 -6.53 -10.91 -46.11
N ALA A 72 -7.64 -10.35 -46.50
CA ALA A 72 -8.13 -10.48 -47.85
C ALA A 72 -7.39 -9.49 -48.75
N VAL A 73 -6.72 -9.98 -49.78
CA VAL A 73 -6.09 -9.13 -50.82
C VAL A 73 -7.21 -8.36 -51.53
N GLY A 74 -7.16 -7.02 -51.50
CA GLY A 74 -8.25 -6.17 -51.99
C GLY A 74 -8.39 -6.22 -53.49
N GLY A 75 -9.66 -6.40 -53.95
CA GLY A 75 -10.16 -5.88 -55.24
C GLY A 75 -10.64 -4.42 -55.09
N VAL A 76 -11.30 -3.88 -56.08
CA VAL A 76 -11.84 -2.49 -56.17
C VAL A 76 -12.76 -2.16 -54.98
N GLY A 77 -12.20 -1.89 -53.78
CA GLY A 77 -12.96 -1.66 -52.52
C GLY A 77 -12.13 -1.75 -51.23
N GLY A 78 -10.84 -2.04 -51.32
CA GLY A 78 -9.95 -2.12 -50.13
C GLY A 78 -9.87 -3.53 -49.51
N GLY A 79 -8.69 -3.94 -49.08
CA GLY A 79 -8.47 -5.24 -48.43
C GLY A 79 -9.15 -5.34 -47.08
N GLY A 80 -10.00 -6.37 -46.90
CA GLY A 80 -10.64 -6.71 -45.62
C GLY A 80 -9.73 -7.53 -44.72
N THR A 81 -10.08 -7.58 -43.43
CA THR A 81 -9.43 -8.45 -42.46
C THR A 81 -10.48 -9.36 -41.85
N ILE A 82 -10.24 -10.67 -41.86
CA ILE A 82 -11.21 -11.67 -41.43
C ILE A 82 -10.62 -12.41 -40.20
N LEU A 83 -11.41 -12.48 -39.15
CA LEU A 83 -11.11 -13.33 -38.01
C LEU A 83 -11.39 -14.79 -38.39
N THR A 84 -10.40 -15.67 -38.21
CA THR A 84 -10.54 -17.10 -38.52
C THR A 84 -11.37 -17.82 -37.46
N GLU A 85 -11.81 -19.04 -37.75
CA GLU A 85 -12.46 -19.87 -36.72
C GLU A 85 -11.51 -20.13 -35.53
N HIS A 86 -10.22 -20.29 -35.78
CA HIS A 86 -9.22 -20.43 -34.71
C HIS A 86 -9.10 -19.13 -33.87
N GLY A 87 -9.19 -17.96 -34.51
CA GLY A 87 -9.25 -16.67 -33.83
C GLY A 87 -10.49 -16.53 -32.95
N LYS A 88 -11.66 -16.92 -33.46
CA LYS A 88 -12.92 -16.92 -32.69
C LYS A 88 -12.86 -17.85 -31.48
N GLU A 89 -12.32 -19.05 -31.69
CA GLU A 89 -12.15 -20.01 -30.61
C GLU A 89 -11.16 -19.52 -29.54
N THR A 90 -10.06 -18.89 -29.95
CA THR A 90 -9.10 -18.25 -29.03
C THR A 90 -9.77 -17.18 -28.16
N ILE A 91 -10.59 -16.32 -28.74
CA ILE A 91 -11.37 -15.33 -28.00
C ILE A 91 -12.30 -16.01 -27.01
N ARG A 92 -13.06 -17.02 -27.45
CA ARG A 92 -14.01 -17.74 -26.62
C ARG A 92 -13.34 -18.37 -25.40
N LEU A 93 -12.24 -19.09 -25.62
CA LEU A 93 -11.47 -19.73 -24.55
C LEU A 93 -10.90 -18.72 -23.57
N TYR A 94 -10.34 -17.63 -24.08
CA TYR A 94 -9.81 -16.56 -23.22
C TYR A 94 -10.91 -15.95 -22.33
N ARG A 95 -12.09 -15.68 -22.89
CA ARG A 95 -13.21 -15.10 -22.13
C ARG A 95 -13.74 -16.04 -21.05
N VAL A 96 -13.77 -17.34 -21.34
CA VAL A 96 -14.11 -18.37 -20.32
C VAL A 96 -13.08 -18.33 -19.18
N LEU A 97 -11.78 -18.39 -19.50
CA LEU A 97 -10.73 -18.34 -18.51
C LEU A 97 -10.74 -17.03 -17.72
N GLN A 98 -10.98 -15.90 -18.38
CA GLN A 98 -11.12 -14.61 -17.72
C GLN A 98 -12.28 -14.58 -16.73
N GLY A 99 -13.42 -15.14 -17.10
CA GLY A 99 -14.58 -15.26 -16.22
C GLY A 99 -14.30 -16.12 -14.98
N GLU A 100 -13.61 -17.27 -15.14
CA GLU A 100 -13.20 -18.11 -14.01
C GLU A 100 -12.18 -17.39 -13.11
N HIS A 101 -11.22 -16.70 -13.72
CA HIS A 101 -10.24 -15.92 -13.00
C HIS A 101 -10.89 -14.80 -12.18
N GLN A 102 -11.83 -14.05 -12.76
CA GLN A 102 -12.58 -13.02 -12.03
C GLN A 102 -13.39 -13.59 -10.86
N ARG A 103 -14.06 -14.76 -11.07
CA ARG A 103 -14.77 -15.46 -9.99
C ARG A 103 -13.83 -15.94 -8.89
N PHE A 104 -12.63 -16.39 -9.24
CA PHE A 104 -11.61 -16.77 -8.28
C PHE A 104 -11.15 -15.57 -7.43
N ILE A 105 -10.83 -14.43 -8.06
CA ILE A 105 -10.45 -13.21 -7.38
C ILE A 105 -11.57 -12.71 -6.44
N GLY A 106 -12.82 -12.68 -6.90
CA GLY A 106 -13.97 -12.31 -6.06
C GLY A 106 -14.17 -13.23 -4.85
N ARG A 107 -13.91 -14.55 -5.01
CA ARG A 107 -13.91 -15.48 -3.88
C ARG A 107 -12.78 -15.22 -2.89
N LEU A 108 -11.60 -14.85 -3.36
CA LEU A 108 -10.48 -14.44 -2.50
C LEU A 108 -10.81 -13.17 -1.73
N GLU A 109 -11.37 -12.15 -2.38
CA GLU A 109 -11.82 -10.93 -1.71
C GLU A 109 -12.79 -11.23 -0.57
N GLY A 110 -13.79 -12.06 -0.83
CA GLY A 110 -14.76 -12.47 0.18
C GLY A 110 -14.16 -13.28 1.35
N ARG A 111 -13.06 -14.02 1.13
CA ARG A 111 -12.37 -14.79 2.17
C ARG A 111 -11.35 -13.98 2.96
N LEU A 112 -10.70 -13.03 2.33
CA LEU A 112 -9.69 -12.17 2.96
C LEU A 112 -10.33 -11.09 3.84
N GLY A 113 -11.65 -10.93 3.79
CA GLY A 113 -12.35 -9.87 4.50
C GLY A 113 -11.96 -8.49 3.95
N ASP A 114 -11.60 -7.57 4.83
CA ASP A 114 -11.23 -6.21 4.41
C ASP A 114 -9.86 -6.18 3.73
N VAL A 115 -9.86 -6.23 2.39
CA VAL A 115 -8.64 -6.09 1.56
C VAL A 115 -7.95 -4.74 1.83
N GLY A 116 -8.71 -3.73 2.25
CA GLY A 116 -8.16 -2.45 2.69
C GLY A 116 -7.24 -2.61 3.89
N ARG A 117 -7.56 -3.49 4.83
CA ARG A 117 -6.66 -3.82 5.96
C ARG A 117 -5.37 -4.50 5.52
N LEU A 118 -5.45 -5.45 4.59
CA LEU A 118 -4.26 -6.10 4.04
C LEU A 118 -3.39 -5.10 3.28
N TYR A 119 -4.00 -4.23 2.48
CA TYR A 119 -3.30 -3.18 1.75
C TYR A 119 -2.61 -2.18 2.69
N SER A 120 -3.31 -1.73 3.73
CA SER A 120 -2.71 -0.84 4.74
C SER A 120 -1.56 -1.52 5.50
N LEU A 121 -1.65 -2.83 5.74
CA LEU A 121 -0.57 -3.62 6.35
C LEU A 121 0.65 -3.72 5.42
N LEU A 122 0.45 -4.03 4.15
CA LEU A 122 1.52 -4.08 3.14
C LEU A 122 2.17 -2.70 2.95
N ARG A 123 1.39 -1.64 2.96
CA ARG A 123 1.89 -0.26 2.86
C ARG A 123 2.74 0.13 4.07
N ARG A 124 2.37 -0.30 5.28
CA ARG A 124 3.20 -0.12 6.50
C ARG A 124 4.58 -0.75 6.34
N VAL A 125 4.66 -1.95 5.79
CA VAL A 125 5.93 -2.66 5.55
C VAL A 125 6.76 -1.98 4.46
N SER A 126 6.11 -1.27 3.52
CA SER A 126 6.78 -0.61 2.38
C SER A 126 7.32 0.78 2.72
N MET A 127 6.88 1.40 3.82
CA MET A 127 7.30 2.75 4.18
C MET A 127 8.74 2.75 4.68
N ARG A 128 9.67 3.24 3.84
CA ARG A 128 11.09 3.39 4.19
C ARG A 128 11.32 4.72 4.89
N VAL A 129 11.15 4.77 6.20
CA VAL A 129 11.50 5.93 7.03
C VAL A 129 12.66 5.58 7.95
N SER A 130 13.52 6.54 8.25
CA SER A 130 14.64 6.35 9.18
C SER A 130 14.21 6.33 10.65
N ALA A 131 12.95 6.63 10.95
CA ALA A 131 12.40 6.56 12.29
C ALA A 131 12.10 5.09 12.67
N ARG A 132 12.58 4.65 13.82
CA ARG A 132 12.32 3.30 14.36
C ARG A 132 10.92 3.16 14.92
N ASN A 133 10.34 4.25 15.40
CA ASN A 133 8.98 4.28 15.94
C ASN A 133 8.03 4.80 14.88
N VAL A 134 7.13 3.93 14.42
CA VAL A 134 6.09 4.21 13.45
C VAL A 134 4.79 3.62 13.97
N PHE A 135 3.84 4.47 14.29
CA PHE A 135 2.54 4.06 14.83
C PHE A 135 1.42 4.56 13.91
N LEU A 136 0.47 3.71 13.61
CA LEU A 136 -0.79 4.13 13.01
C LEU A 136 -1.81 4.39 14.12
N GLY A 137 -2.52 5.50 14.00
CA GLY A 137 -3.60 5.83 14.92
C GLY A 137 -4.73 6.55 14.22
N THR A 138 -5.88 6.58 14.86
CA THR A 138 -7.02 7.40 14.43
C THR A 138 -6.96 8.75 15.12
N VAL A 139 -7.05 9.83 14.36
CA VAL A 139 -7.14 11.21 14.88
C VAL A 139 -8.42 11.35 15.71
N LYS A 140 -8.28 11.60 17.00
CA LYS A 140 -9.41 11.84 17.91
C LYS A 140 -9.75 13.32 18.00
N GLU A 141 -8.75 14.16 18.11
CA GLU A 141 -8.93 15.60 18.29
C GLU A 141 -7.86 16.38 17.55
N VAL A 142 -8.25 17.54 17.02
CA VAL A 142 -7.36 18.53 16.40
C VAL A 142 -7.64 19.86 17.07
N ARG A 143 -6.70 20.37 17.86
CA ARG A 143 -6.81 21.65 18.57
C ARG A 143 -5.85 22.66 17.97
N LYS A 144 -6.38 23.64 17.26
CA LYS A 144 -5.59 24.73 16.66
C LYS A 144 -5.27 25.79 17.69
N GLY A 145 -3.99 26.09 17.88
CA GLY A 145 -3.49 27.22 18.64
C GLY A 145 -3.05 28.37 17.74
N ALA A 146 -2.50 29.43 18.35
CA ALA A 146 -2.05 30.60 17.62
C ALA A 146 -0.84 30.28 16.69
N VAL A 147 0.08 29.43 17.12
CA VAL A 147 1.35 29.13 16.41
C VAL A 147 1.37 27.66 15.91
N SER A 148 0.82 26.75 16.68
CA SER A 148 0.89 25.31 16.42
C SER A 148 -0.47 24.64 16.65
N THR A 149 -0.63 23.48 16.04
CA THR A 149 -1.81 22.63 16.17
C THR A 149 -1.42 21.38 16.95
N GLU A 150 -2.18 21.08 18.00
CA GLU A 150 -2.12 19.82 18.73
C GLU A 150 -3.04 18.80 18.05
N VAL A 151 -2.52 17.62 17.80
CA VAL A 151 -3.28 16.49 17.21
C VAL A 151 -3.16 15.30 18.14
N THR A 152 -4.30 14.77 18.58
CA THR A 152 -4.39 13.60 19.44
C THR A 152 -4.79 12.38 18.63
N LEU A 153 -4.00 11.33 18.70
CA LEU A 153 -4.20 10.04 18.03
C LEU A 153 -4.55 8.97 19.05
N ALA A 154 -5.53 8.13 18.75
CA ALA A 154 -5.72 6.85 19.43
C ALA A 154 -5.02 5.76 18.65
N LEU A 155 -4.07 5.08 19.27
CA LEU A 155 -3.39 3.90 18.72
C LEU A 155 -4.28 2.67 18.85
N GLN A 156 -3.95 1.59 18.13
CA GLN A 156 -4.75 0.36 18.10
C GLN A 156 -4.88 -0.31 19.48
N GLY A 157 -3.91 -0.11 20.36
CA GLY A 157 -3.91 -0.62 21.73
C GLY A 157 -4.70 0.21 22.75
N GLY A 158 -5.30 1.33 22.30
CA GLY A 158 -6.00 2.27 23.17
C GLY A 158 -5.11 3.37 23.74
N GLU A 159 -3.79 3.30 23.54
CA GLU A 159 -2.86 4.36 23.95
C GLU A 159 -3.15 5.66 23.18
N ILE A 160 -3.00 6.77 23.88
CA ILE A 160 -3.14 8.10 23.31
C ILE A 160 -1.76 8.69 23.01
N LEU A 161 -1.57 9.13 21.78
CA LEU A 161 -0.39 9.83 21.33
C LEU A 161 -0.73 11.24 20.89
N CYS A 162 -0.05 12.23 21.46
CA CYS A 162 -0.20 13.64 21.16
C CYS A 162 0.96 14.12 20.30
N ALA A 163 0.67 14.78 19.20
CA ALA A 163 1.64 15.48 18.34
C ALA A 163 1.36 16.97 18.34
N VAL A 164 2.42 17.79 18.32
CA VAL A 164 2.33 19.24 18.14
C VAL A 164 3.09 19.59 16.86
N ILE A 165 2.34 20.05 15.87
CA ILE A 165 2.84 20.41 14.54
C ILE A 165 2.57 21.88 14.25
N THR A 166 3.22 22.48 13.28
CA THR A 166 2.94 23.86 12.87
C THR A 166 1.53 23.97 12.27
N ASN A 167 0.91 25.15 12.37
CA ASN A 167 -0.38 25.40 11.73
C ASN A 167 -0.30 25.19 10.19
N GLU A 168 0.84 25.51 9.59
CA GLU A 168 1.09 25.27 8.18
C GLU A 168 1.10 23.77 7.85
N SER A 169 1.82 22.95 8.62
CA SER A 169 1.84 21.49 8.46
C SER A 169 0.44 20.90 8.60
N ALA A 170 -0.33 21.36 9.60
CA ALA A 170 -1.70 20.90 9.80
C ALA A 170 -2.62 21.24 8.60
N ARG A 171 -2.41 22.41 7.99
CA ARG A 171 -3.14 22.86 6.80
C ARG A 171 -2.78 22.02 5.57
N VAL A 172 -1.48 21.80 5.33
CA VAL A 172 -0.99 21.00 4.19
C VAL A 172 -1.46 19.54 4.29
N LEU A 173 -1.37 18.95 5.48
CA LEU A 173 -1.83 17.59 5.72
C LEU A 173 -3.36 17.48 5.67
N GLY A 174 -4.10 18.56 5.91
CA GLY A 174 -5.56 18.53 5.96
C GLY A 174 -6.12 17.63 7.07
N VAL A 175 -5.38 17.46 8.17
CA VAL A 175 -5.71 16.54 9.26
C VAL A 175 -7.04 16.89 9.92
N LYS A 176 -7.91 15.87 10.11
CA LYS A 176 -9.25 16.03 10.72
C LYS A 176 -9.55 14.83 11.63
N PRO A 177 -10.41 15.02 12.64
CA PRO A 177 -10.91 13.90 13.45
C PRO A 177 -11.51 12.79 12.59
N GLY A 178 -11.27 11.53 12.97
CA GLY A 178 -11.70 10.34 12.27
C GLY A 178 -10.75 9.84 11.18
N MET A 179 -9.77 10.62 10.76
CA MET A 179 -8.77 10.18 9.77
C MET A 179 -7.73 9.27 10.41
N GLU A 180 -7.18 8.33 9.64
CA GLU A 180 -5.98 7.60 10.03
C GLU A 180 -4.74 8.44 9.75
N ALA A 181 -3.79 8.41 10.68
CA ALA A 181 -2.51 9.11 10.57
C ALA A 181 -1.37 8.25 11.12
N TYR A 182 -0.22 8.38 10.50
CA TYR A 182 1.03 7.81 11.00
C TYR A 182 1.73 8.81 11.90
N ALA A 183 2.19 8.33 13.05
CA ALA A 183 3.05 9.08 13.95
C ALA A 183 4.46 8.48 13.90
N PHE A 184 5.44 9.34 13.66
CA PHE A 184 6.86 8.97 13.58
C PHE A 184 7.66 9.71 14.63
N PHE A 185 8.56 9.01 15.31
CA PHE A 185 9.56 9.67 16.15
C PHE A 185 10.83 8.83 16.27
N LYS A 186 11.95 9.51 16.45
CA LYS A 186 13.25 8.85 16.58
C LYS A 186 13.36 8.11 17.90
N ALA A 187 14.00 6.94 17.91
CA ALA A 187 14.26 6.19 19.13
C ALA A 187 15.09 6.96 20.16
N SER A 188 15.96 7.87 19.70
CA SER A 188 16.74 8.76 20.57
C SER A 188 15.93 9.92 21.17
N ALA A 189 14.70 10.17 20.71
CA ALA A 189 13.79 11.15 21.29
C ALA A 189 12.95 10.57 22.44
N VAL A 190 13.08 9.29 22.70
CA VAL A 190 12.39 8.59 23.78
C VAL A 190 13.23 8.64 25.06
N ILE A 191 12.62 9.07 26.15
CA ILE A 191 13.21 9.07 27.48
C ILE A 191 12.53 7.93 28.25
N LEU A 192 13.30 7.12 28.95
CA LEU A 192 12.79 6.04 29.79
C LEU A 192 12.78 6.42 31.26
N GLY A 193 11.77 5.99 31.98
CA GLY A 193 11.68 6.10 33.42
C GLY A 193 10.94 4.91 34.03
N LYS A 194 11.30 4.61 35.26
CA LYS A 194 10.58 3.67 36.15
C LYS A 194 9.84 4.45 37.21
N ASP A 195 8.76 3.88 37.74
CA ASP A 195 8.03 4.39 38.91
C ASP A 195 7.54 5.86 38.76
N LEU A 196 7.05 6.20 37.57
CA LEU A 196 6.60 7.55 37.25
C LEU A 196 5.11 7.81 37.58
N ASP A 197 4.44 6.99 38.35
CA ASP A 197 2.98 7.08 38.57
C ASP A 197 2.55 8.40 39.18
N ASN A 198 3.39 9.00 40.04
CA ASN A 198 3.13 10.29 40.68
C ASN A 198 4.04 11.41 40.19
N ALA A 199 4.82 11.18 39.13
CA ALA A 199 5.77 12.16 38.64
C ALA A 199 5.06 13.24 37.77
N LYS A 200 5.29 14.51 38.11
CA LYS A 200 4.85 15.64 37.29
C LYS A 200 5.92 15.91 36.21
N VAL A 201 5.64 15.46 35.00
CA VAL A 201 6.54 15.65 33.86
C VAL A 201 5.90 16.51 32.77
N SER A 202 6.72 17.24 32.03
CA SER A 202 6.23 18.12 30.95
C SER A 202 6.03 17.38 29.61
N ALA A 203 6.38 16.09 29.52
CA ALA A 203 6.10 15.28 28.35
C ALA A 203 4.61 14.92 28.29
N ARG A 204 3.99 15.18 27.13
CA ARG A 204 2.55 14.88 26.94
C ARG A 204 2.31 13.39 26.67
N ASN A 205 3.28 12.70 26.09
CA ASN A 205 3.17 11.27 25.78
C ASN A 205 3.91 10.47 26.85
N LEU A 206 3.14 9.73 27.63
CA LEU A 206 3.60 8.76 28.59
C LEU A 206 3.04 7.40 28.16
N LEU A 207 3.88 6.59 27.54
CA LEU A 207 3.51 5.28 27.01
C LEU A 207 4.07 4.21 27.96
N ARG A 208 3.16 3.52 28.65
CA ARG A 208 3.51 2.45 29.59
C ARG A 208 3.67 1.16 28.84
N GLY A 209 4.67 0.38 29.23
CA GLY A 209 4.93 -0.91 28.61
C GLY A 209 5.92 -1.74 29.43
N THR A 210 6.28 -2.86 28.86
CA THR A 210 7.23 -3.81 29.45
C THR A 210 8.43 -3.95 28.54
N VAL A 211 9.62 -3.91 29.09
CA VAL A 211 10.86 -4.15 28.35
C VAL A 211 10.83 -5.56 27.78
N SER A 212 10.83 -5.69 26.46
CA SER A 212 10.82 -6.97 25.76
C SER A 212 12.20 -7.41 25.29
N ARG A 213 13.14 -6.48 25.16
CA ARG A 213 14.53 -6.77 24.77
C ARG A 213 15.41 -5.57 25.03
N ILE A 214 16.63 -5.83 25.51
CA ILE A 214 17.71 -4.84 25.62
C ILE A 214 18.91 -5.32 24.82
N VAL A 215 19.48 -4.42 24.03
CA VAL A 215 20.74 -4.65 23.34
C VAL A 215 21.76 -3.62 23.86
N HIS A 216 22.73 -4.08 24.60
CA HIS A 216 23.80 -3.25 25.18
C HIS A 216 24.89 -2.96 24.14
N GLY A 217 25.36 -1.72 24.11
CA GLY A 217 26.50 -1.30 23.33
C GLY A 217 27.48 -0.50 24.19
N PRO A 218 28.66 -0.15 23.67
CA PRO A 218 29.67 0.53 24.46
C PRO A 218 29.28 1.95 24.91
N VAL A 219 28.36 2.60 24.19
CA VAL A 219 27.92 3.99 24.45
C VAL A 219 26.43 4.07 24.73
N ASN A 220 25.64 3.32 23.97
CA ASN A 220 24.18 3.35 24.03
C ASN A 220 23.62 1.96 24.18
N ALA A 221 22.44 1.86 24.79
CA ALA A 221 21.60 0.68 24.79
C ALA A 221 20.35 0.94 23.95
N GLU A 222 19.95 -0.05 23.13
CA GLU A 222 18.66 -0.10 22.45
C GLU A 222 17.68 -0.92 23.28
N VAL A 223 16.56 -0.33 23.65
CA VAL A 223 15.53 -0.93 24.50
C VAL A 223 14.24 -1.03 23.71
N ALA A 224 13.74 -2.24 23.49
CA ALA A 224 12.43 -2.51 22.92
C ALA A 224 11.39 -2.66 24.03
N ILE A 225 10.26 -2.00 23.90
CA ILE A 225 9.19 -1.93 24.90
C ILE A 225 7.91 -2.38 24.24
N SER A 226 7.29 -3.43 24.76
CA SER A 226 5.97 -3.89 24.36
C SER A 226 4.89 -3.05 25.05
N LEU A 227 4.05 -2.38 24.26
CA LEU A 227 2.88 -1.64 24.75
C LEU A 227 1.66 -2.59 24.88
N GLN A 228 0.63 -2.16 25.62
CA GLN A 228 -0.55 -2.99 25.91
C GLN A 228 -1.25 -3.54 24.65
N GLY A 229 -1.29 -2.77 23.56
CA GLY A 229 -1.89 -3.19 22.29
C GLY A 229 -1.02 -4.06 21.38
N GLY A 230 0.12 -4.56 21.88
CA GLY A 230 1.05 -5.37 21.11
C GLY A 230 1.98 -4.56 20.19
N ALA A 231 1.86 -3.24 20.17
CA ALA A 231 2.81 -2.38 19.49
C ALA A 231 4.15 -2.36 20.23
N VAL A 232 5.24 -2.24 19.47
CA VAL A 232 6.60 -2.17 20.06
C VAL A 232 7.16 -0.77 19.85
N LEU A 233 7.63 -0.17 20.95
CA LEU A 233 8.33 1.10 20.96
C LEU A 233 9.82 0.83 21.18
N THR A 234 10.67 1.51 20.39
CA THR A 234 12.13 1.42 20.55
C THR A 234 12.67 2.70 21.15
N ALA A 235 13.47 2.59 22.18
CA ALA A 235 14.25 3.69 22.76
C ALA A 235 15.75 3.44 22.58
N ILE A 236 16.51 4.52 22.34
CA ILE A 236 17.96 4.50 22.41
C ILE A 236 18.36 5.43 23.55
N VAL A 237 18.91 4.84 24.61
CA VAL A 237 19.39 5.55 25.80
C VAL A 237 20.88 5.34 25.97
N THR A 238 21.55 6.17 26.78
CA THR A 238 22.96 5.89 27.10
C THR A 238 23.09 4.61 27.91
N GLU A 239 24.19 3.89 27.73
CA GLU A 239 24.47 2.67 28.49
C GLU A 239 24.48 2.95 30.00
N GLU A 240 25.00 4.12 30.40
CA GLU A 240 24.96 4.57 31.78
C GLU A 240 23.54 4.76 32.30
N SER A 241 22.64 5.33 31.50
CA SER A 241 21.24 5.50 31.87
C SER A 241 20.53 4.16 32.01
N ALA A 242 20.80 3.20 31.12
CA ALA A 242 20.24 1.84 31.22
C ALA A 242 20.69 1.16 32.50
N LYS A 243 21.97 1.26 32.87
CA LYS A 243 22.51 0.74 34.12
C LYS A 243 21.94 1.41 35.37
N ARG A 244 21.86 2.75 35.38
CA ARG A 244 21.29 3.52 36.49
C ARG A 244 19.82 3.19 36.75
N LEU A 245 19.05 2.93 35.69
CA LEU A 245 17.65 2.49 35.78
C LEU A 245 17.50 1.02 36.09
N LEU A 246 18.62 0.25 36.16
CA LEU A 246 18.61 -1.20 36.35
C LEU A 246 17.60 -1.87 35.36
N LEU A 247 17.71 -1.52 34.06
CA LEU A 247 16.80 -2.04 33.06
C LEU A 247 17.10 -3.52 32.78
N ALA A 248 16.08 -4.35 32.85
CA ALA A 248 16.11 -5.77 32.52
C ALA A 248 14.88 -6.17 31.68
N ASP A 249 14.99 -7.26 30.95
CA ASP A 249 13.84 -7.83 30.23
C ASP A 249 12.74 -8.17 31.24
N GLY A 250 11.50 -7.82 30.90
CA GLY A 250 10.32 -7.98 31.77
C GLY A 250 10.02 -6.78 32.68
N ASP A 251 10.88 -5.79 32.74
CA ASP A 251 10.67 -4.62 33.59
C ASP A 251 9.51 -3.73 33.10
N PRO A 252 8.62 -3.28 34.00
CA PRO A 252 7.67 -2.24 33.68
C PRO A 252 8.40 -0.89 33.54
N VAL A 253 8.15 -0.19 32.44
CA VAL A 253 8.75 1.11 32.14
C VAL A 253 7.74 2.06 31.54
N CYS A 254 8.01 3.36 31.69
CA CYS A 254 7.29 4.42 31.00
C CYS A 254 8.21 5.08 29.97
N ALA A 255 7.78 5.08 28.71
CA ALA A 255 8.43 5.83 27.64
C ALA A 255 7.80 7.23 27.55
N LEU A 256 8.62 8.26 27.70
CA LEU A 256 8.22 9.66 27.60
C LEU A 256 8.66 10.21 26.26
N VAL A 257 7.72 10.82 25.54
CA VAL A 257 7.99 11.45 24.23
C VAL A 257 7.40 12.85 24.22
N LYS A 258 8.20 13.84 23.87
CA LYS A 258 7.73 15.20 23.72
C LYS A 258 6.79 15.30 22.51
N ALA A 259 5.63 15.93 22.66
CA ALA A 259 4.65 16.04 21.56
C ALA A 259 5.22 16.71 20.30
N SER A 260 6.14 17.67 20.46
CA SER A 260 6.84 18.30 19.34
C SER A 260 7.89 17.43 18.64
N SER A 261 8.26 16.28 19.23
CA SER A 261 9.15 15.30 18.60
C SER A 261 8.41 14.28 17.74
N VAL A 262 7.07 14.29 17.77
CA VAL A 262 6.23 13.43 16.96
C VAL A 262 5.93 14.11 15.63
N ILE A 263 6.28 13.43 14.55
CA ILE A 263 6.00 13.85 13.17
C ILE A 263 4.75 13.11 12.71
N LEU A 264 3.85 13.78 12.01
CA LEU A 264 2.65 13.17 11.43
C LEU A 264 2.82 12.96 9.93
N GLY A 265 2.27 11.86 9.44
CA GLY A 265 2.09 11.57 8.03
C GLY A 265 0.69 11.03 7.77
N LEU A 266 0.13 11.40 6.63
CA LEU A 266 -1.15 10.88 6.14
C LEU A 266 -0.92 10.16 4.82
N ASP A 267 -1.76 9.18 4.53
CA ASP A 267 -1.80 8.59 3.20
C ASP A 267 -2.31 9.62 2.18
N ALA A 268 -1.65 9.69 1.02
CA ALA A 268 -2.02 10.57 -0.08
C ALA A 268 -3.27 10.07 -0.81
#